data_f51177159168a9ce5d1e3a2d176470e3
#
_entry.id   f51177159168a9ce5d1e3a2d176470e3
#
_cell.length_a   1.000
_cell.length_b   1.000
_cell.length_c   1.000
_cell.angle_alpha   90.00
_cell.angle_beta   90.00
_cell.angle_gamma   90.00
#
_symmetry.space_group_name_H-M   'P 1'
#
loop_
_entity.id
_entity.type
_entity.pdbx_description
1 polymer ?
#
loop_
_entity_poly.entity_id
_entity_poly.type
_entity_poly.pdbx_seq_one_letter_code
_entity_poly.pdbx_strand_id
1 'polypeptide(L)'
;MPTTKFTNLDFDQIKTSIKDYLRANSDFSGFDFEGSNFSVLLDTLAYNTYITAFNSNMVVNESFLDSATLRENVVSLARNIGYTPRSKTAARAEVAFKLKLSPSNPPDTVELRRGLVCVGSVNDSSYTFAISENVTKLVVNEGDASNPSYVANFENLPIKQGTFITKQFKFDNSLDQKFILDNPSIDTSTLHVYVKKDENTSGLGVEYFVSDSLNDVDQTSRVFFLQEVKDEKYEIRFGDGLIGKKLGSGIGNDGVIITANYLVTDGESGNGAKQFSFSGNIINPTTDSLVSVVETPNVTTIQKAQGGGNIEDVDSIKYYSPKRYSSQNRAVTARDYEAIIKNIFPETDTVSIVGGEELDPPEFGTVQISIKPKNSTYISDFTKSRILSQLKKFTVSGINQKIVDLKILYIELDVSVYYNFSQISTEETLKTKVINS
;
A
#
# COMPACT_ATOMS: atom_id res chain seq x y z
N MET A 1 -23.63 -1.91 -0.21
CA MET A 1 -24.67 -2.63 -1.01
C MET A 1 -25.61 -3.40 -0.07
N PRO A 2 -26.87 -3.65 -0.42
CA PRO A 2 -27.76 -4.42 0.44
C PRO A 2 -27.26 -5.86 0.53
N THR A 3 -27.05 -6.35 1.73
CA THR A 3 -26.77 -7.77 1.98
C THR A 3 -27.98 -8.60 1.59
N THR A 4 -27.79 -9.64 0.78
CA THR A 4 -28.86 -10.52 0.36
C THR A 4 -29.24 -11.44 1.54
N LYS A 5 -30.51 -11.40 1.94
CA LYS A 5 -31.03 -12.31 2.98
C LYS A 5 -31.62 -13.54 2.30
N PHE A 6 -30.98 -14.67 2.45
CA PHE A 6 -31.44 -15.96 1.89
C PHE A 6 -32.35 -16.73 2.85
N THR A 7 -32.28 -16.43 4.15
CA THR A 7 -33.08 -17.07 5.18
C THR A 7 -33.69 -15.99 6.10
N ASN A 8 -34.80 -16.34 6.73
CA ASN A 8 -35.41 -15.46 7.73
C ASN A 8 -34.56 -15.43 9.01
N LEU A 9 -34.22 -14.23 9.48
CA LEU A 9 -33.45 -13.98 10.70
C LEU A 9 -34.31 -13.41 11.83
N ASP A 10 -35.61 -13.69 11.82
CA ASP A 10 -36.52 -13.30 12.89
C ASP A 10 -36.75 -14.48 13.82
N PHE A 11 -36.27 -14.35 15.07
CA PHE A 11 -36.36 -15.40 16.09
C PHE A 11 -37.80 -15.76 16.40
N ASP A 12 -38.69 -14.77 16.54
CA ASP A 12 -40.08 -14.97 16.91
C ASP A 12 -40.86 -15.68 15.78
N GLN A 13 -40.57 -15.31 14.51
CA GLN A 13 -41.15 -16.01 13.37
C GLN A 13 -40.66 -17.44 13.26
N ILE A 14 -39.39 -17.71 13.52
CA ILE A 14 -38.84 -19.07 13.54
C ILE A 14 -39.53 -19.88 14.66
N LYS A 15 -39.64 -19.31 15.86
CA LYS A 15 -40.31 -19.94 16.99
C LYS A 15 -41.79 -20.26 16.68
N THR A 16 -42.50 -19.28 16.08
CA THR A 16 -43.88 -19.44 15.66
C THR A 16 -44.02 -20.53 14.60
N SER A 17 -43.16 -20.57 13.61
CA SER A 17 -43.14 -21.59 12.56
C SER A 17 -42.95 -23.00 13.14
N ILE A 18 -42.04 -23.17 14.13
CA ILE A 18 -41.84 -24.44 14.83
C ILE A 18 -43.09 -24.83 15.60
N LYS A 19 -43.75 -23.92 16.32
CA LYS A 19 -45.00 -24.18 17.03
C LYS A 19 -46.12 -24.59 16.09
N ASP A 20 -46.28 -23.88 14.96
CA ASP A 20 -47.32 -24.20 13.99
C ASP A 20 -47.10 -25.56 13.33
N TYR A 21 -45.85 -25.92 13.04
CA TYR A 21 -45.50 -27.26 12.56
C TYR A 21 -45.86 -28.37 13.59
N LEU A 22 -45.57 -28.16 14.88
CA LEU A 22 -45.92 -29.08 15.93
C LEU A 22 -47.44 -29.19 16.13
N ARG A 23 -48.18 -28.06 16.09
CA ARG A 23 -49.65 -28.04 16.18
C ARG A 23 -50.34 -28.76 15.03
N ALA A 24 -49.72 -28.79 13.86
CA ALA A 24 -50.25 -29.56 12.71
C ALA A 24 -50.17 -31.06 12.93
N ASN A 25 -49.38 -31.55 13.89
CA ASN A 25 -49.33 -32.95 14.30
C ASN A 25 -50.44 -33.24 15.33
N SER A 26 -51.20 -34.33 15.15
CA SER A 26 -52.31 -34.70 15.99
C SER A 26 -51.97 -34.88 17.48
N ASP A 27 -50.76 -35.31 17.79
CA ASP A 27 -50.30 -35.58 19.14
C ASP A 27 -50.07 -34.26 19.96
N PHE A 28 -49.90 -33.11 19.29
CA PHE A 28 -49.68 -31.81 19.91
C PHE A 28 -50.83 -30.81 19.67
N SER A 29 -51.94 -31.25 19.07
CA SER A 29 -53.09 -30.39 18.84
C SER A 29 -53.73 -30.01 20.20
N GLY A 30 -53.70 -28.75 20.57
CA GLY A 30 -54.18 -28.25 21.85
C GLY A 30 -53.15 -28.22 22.98
N PHE A 31 -51.88 -28.54 22.72
CA PHE A 31 -50.82 -28.48 23.72
C PHE A 31 -50.45 -27.01 24.01
N ASP A 32 -50.35 -26.64 25.31
CA ASP A 32 -49.88 -25.34 25.72
C ASP A 32 -48.33 -25.25 25.67
N PHE A 33 -47.81 -24.70 24.60
CA PHE A 33 -46.37 -24.52 24.41
C PHE A 33 -45.77 -23.39 25.26
N GLU A 34 -46.56 -22.46 25.77
CA GLU A 34 -46.07 -21.30 26.54
C GLU A 34 -45.95 -21.64 28.03
N GLY A 35 -46.93 -22.34 28.57
CA GLY A 35 -46.98 -22.67 30.00
C GLY A 35 -46.16 -23.89 30.41
N SER A 36 -45.56 -24.62 29.47
CA SER A 36 -44.81 -25.84 29.72
C SER A 36 -43.33 -25.68 29.68
N ASN A 37 -42.57 -26.58 30.37
CA ASN A 37 -41.10 -26.65 30.25
C ASN A 37 -40.64 -26.96 28.81
N PHE A 38 -41.52 -27.37 27.93
CA PHE A 38 -41.26 -27.56 26.51
C PHE A 38 -40.97 -26.24 25.76
N SER A 39 -41.43 -25.12 26.32
CA SER A 39 -41.12 -23.77 25.83
C SER A 39 -39.57 -23.54 25.75
N VAL A 40 -38.83 -24.00 26.74
CA VAL A 40 -37.35 -23.86 26.76
C VAL A 40 -36.70 -24.65 25.65
N LEU A 41 -37.22 -25.84 25.32
CA LEU A 41 -36.73 -26.62 24.18
C LEU A 41 -37.03 -25.95 22.84
N LEU A 42 -38.22 -25.36 22.70
CA LEU A 42 -38.56 -24.58 21.50
C LEU A 42 -37.67 -23.35 21.33
N ASP A 43 -37.39 -22.64 22.42
CA ASP A 43 -36.49 -21.50 22.41
C ASP A 43 -35.07 -21.92 22.02
N THR A 44 -34.59 -23.06 22.53
CA THR A 44 -33.28 -23.61 22.16
C THR A 44 -33.22 -24.00 20.69
N LEU A 45 -34.26 -24.65 20.15
CA LEU A 45 -34.34 -24.99 18.74
C LEU A 45 -34.43 -23.76 17.84
N ALA A 46 -35.29 -22.80 18.23
CA ALA A 46 -35.41 -21.55 17.51
C ALA A 46 -34.09 -20.76 17.48
N TYR A 47 -33.37 -20.73 18.62
CA TYR A 47 -32.06 -20.09 18.72
C TYR A 47 -31.01 -20.81 17.85
N ASN A 48 -30.95 -22.12 17.89
CA ASN A 48 -30.03 -22.88 17.04
C ASN A 48 -30.34 -22.66 15.55
N THR A 49 -31.62 -22.67 15.18
CA THR A 49 -32.03 -22.37 13.79
C THR A 49 -31.68 -20.95 13.39
N TYR A 50 -31.86 -19.96 14.28
CA TYR A 50 -31.48 -18.59 14.06
C TYR A 50 -29.95 -18.47 13.81
N ILE A 51 -29.12 -19.08 14.66
CA ILE A 51 -27.66 -19.06 14.49
C ILE A 51 -27.24 -19.76 13.20
N THR A 52 -27.86 -20.89 12.89
CA THR A 52 -27.58 -21.63 11.63
C THR A 52 -27.96 -20.81 10.41
N ALA A 53 -29.12 -20.13 10.43
CA ALA A 53 -29.56 -19.25 9.37
C ALA A 53 -28.64 -18.04 9.22
N PHE A 54 -28.21 -17.44 10.34
CA PHE A 54 -27.23 -16.35 10.35
C PHE A 54 -25.89 -16.78 9.72
N ASN A 55 -25.34 -17.91 10.15
CA ASN A 55 -24.10 -18.43 9.59
C ASN A 55 -24.23 -18.73 8.10
N SER A 56 -25.37 -19.31 7.67
CA SER A 56 -25.64 -19.59 6.26
C SER A 56 -25.68 -18.30 5.42
N ASN A 57 -26.38 -17.28 5.91
CA ASN A 57 -26.42 -15.98 5.24
C ASN A 57 -25.03 -15.33 5.17
N MET A 58 -24.24 -15.44 6.25
CA MET A 58 -22.89 -14.92 6.28
C MET A 58 -22.00 -15.63 5.25
N VAL A 59 -22.01 -16.97 5.22
CA VAL A 59 -21.21 -17.75 4.26
C VAL A 59 -21.56 -17.38 2.81
N VAL A 60 -22.86 -17.25 2.51
CA VAL A 60 -23.30 -16.88 1.16
C VAL A 60 -22.86 -15.46 0.82
N ASN A 61 -23.02 -14.49 1.71
CA ASN A 61 -22.59 -13.12 1.46
C ASN A 61 -21.07 -13.02 1.31
N GLU A 62 -20.30 -13.76 2.10
CA GLU A 62 -18.83 -13.78 2.02
C GLU A 62 -18.31 -14.54 0.79
N SER A 63 -19.16 -15.25 0.04
CA SER A 63 -18.77 -15.95 -1.20
C SER A 63 -18.74 -15.06 -2.44
N PHE A 64 -19.27 -13.86 -2.37
CA PHE A 64 -19.32 -12.92 -3.50
C PHE A 64 -18.56 -11.63 -3.19
N LEU A 65 -17.77 -11.16 -4.15
CA LEU A 65 -16.92 -9.97 -4.00
C LEU A 65 -17.73 -8.73 -3.57
N ASP A 66 -18.92 -8.53 -4.12
CA ASP A 66 -19.75 -7.36 -3.85
C ASP A 66 -20.31 -7.33 -2.43
N SER A 67 -20.67 -8.50 -1.89
CA SER A 67 -21.33 -8.62 -0.57
C SER A 67 -20.39 -9.01 0.56
N ALA A 68 -19.20 -9.55 0.28
CA ALA A 68 -18.22 -9.91 1.30
C ALA A 68 -17.80 -8.68 2.13
N THR A 69 -17.65 -8.85 3.43
CA THR A 69 -17.30 -7.79 4.38
C THR A 69 -15.94 -8.00 5.01
N LEU A 70 -15.52 -9.25 5.15
CA LEU A 70 -14.22 -9.60 5.70
C LEU A 70 -13.12 -9.37 4.68
N ARG A 71 -12.11 -8.55 5.03
CA ARG A 71 -11.00 -8.22 4.14
C ARG A 71 -10.33 -9.46 3.56
N GLU A 72 -10.10 -10.50 4.37
CA GLU A 72 -9.45 -11.74 3.94
C GLU A 72 -10.20 -12.42 2.79
N ASN A 73 -11.54 -12.43 2.87
CA ASN A 73 -12.39 -13.02 1.84
C ASN A 73 -12.40 -12.14 0.57
N VAL A 74 -12.53 -10.83 0.73
CA VAL A 74 -12.48 -9.87 -0.39
C VAL A 74 -11.16 -9.97 -1.14
N VAL A 75 -10.03 -10.00 -0.42
CA VAL A 75 -8.69 -10.17 -1.01
C VAL A 75 -8.56 -11.51 -1.74
N SER A 76 -9.09 -12.60 -1.14
CA SER A 76 -9.08 -13.93 -1.76
C SER A 76 -9.90 -13.97 -3.05
N LEU A 77 -11.09 -13.36 -3.04
CA LEU A 77 -11.96 -13.27 -4.23
C LEU A 77 -11.35 -12.38 -5.31
N ALA A 78 -10.78 -11.24 -4.94
CA ALA A 78 -10.09 -10.33 -5.87
C ALA A 78 -8.88 -11.02 -6.53
N ARG A 79 -8.13 -11.82 -5.77
CA ARG A 79 -7.01 -12.59 -6.30
C ARG A 79 -7.43 -13.60 -7.36
N ASN A 80 -8.61 -14.23 -7.24
CA ASN A 80 -9.13 -15.16 -8.24
C ASN A 80 -9.34 -14.50 -9.61
N ILE A 81 -9.55 -13.18 -9.64
CA ILE A 81 -9.64 -12.39 -10.88
C ILE A 81 -8.32 -11.66 -11.22
N GLY A 82 -7.21 -12.05 -10.57
CA GLY A 82 -5.88 -11.51 -10.85
C GLY A 82 -5.61 -10.12 -10.26
N TYR A 83 -6.38 -9.70 -9.26
CA TYR A 83 -6.17 -8.43 -8.57
C TYR A 83 -5.35 -8.63 -7.30
N THR A 84 -4.22 -7.93 -7.20
CA THR A 84 -3.42 -7.85 -5.97
C THR A 84 -3.67 -6.48 -5.34
N PRO A 85 -4.26 -6.42 -4.15
CA PRO A 85 -4.47 -5.17 -3.44
C PRO A 85 -3.16 -4.47 -3.13
N ARG A 86 -3.21 -3.14 -3.12
CA ARG A 86 -2.06 -2.32 -2.77
C ARG A 86 -1.75 -2.43 -1.29
N SER A 87 -0.46 -2.68 -0.98
CA SER A 87 0.10 -2.57 0.37
C SER A 87 0.20 -1.12 0.83
N LYS A 88 0.63 -0.88 2.06
CA LYS A 88 1.08 0.45 2.47
C LYS A 88 2.21 0.92 1.55
N THR A 89 2.25 2.22 1.29
CA THR A 89 3.31 2.87 0.53
C THR A 89 4.01 3.90 1.39
N ALA A 90 5.34 3.93 1.32
CA ALA A 90 6.15 4.86 2.08
C ALA A 90 6.10 6.29 1.49
N ALA A 91 5.95 7.28 2.34
CA ALA A 91 6.17 8.67 1.95
C ALA A 91 7.63 8.88 1.51
N ARG A 92 7.85 9.67 0.47
CA ARG A 92 9.17 9.92 -0.14
C ARG A 92 9.47 11.40 -0.11
N ALA A 93 10.69 11.74 0.27
CA ALA A 93 11.22 13.09 0.26
C ALA A 93 12.55 13.13 -0.49
N GLU A 94 12.96 14.30 -0.92
CA GLU A 94 14.31 14.57 -1.44
C GLU A 94 15.00 15.58 -0.55
N VAL A 95 16.24 15.25 -0.20
CA VAL A 95 17.05 16.08 0.66
C VAL A 95 18.44 16.32 0.06
N ALA A 96 19.08 17.41 0.46
CA ALA A 96 20.48 17.68 0.20
C ALA A 96 21.18 18.05 1.49
N PHE A 97 22.44 17.64 1.63
CA PHE A 97 23.28 18.03 2.74
C PHE A 97 24.77 17.94 2.39
N LYS A 98 25.56 18.71 3.08
CA LYS A 98 27.02 18.72 3.01
C LYS A 98 27.59 18.10 4.27
N LEU A 99 28.48 17.12 4.11
CA LEU A 99 29.27 16.55 5.20
C LEU A 99 30.63 17.19 5.25
N LYS A 100 30.98 17.80 6.38
CA LYS A 100 32.33 18.27 6.65
C LYS A 100 33.09 17.21 7.43
N LEU A 101 34.18 16.73 6.85
CA LEU A 101 35.00 15.67 7.39
C LEU A 101 36.18 16.23 8.19
N SER A 102 36.65 15.46 9.17
CA SER A 102 37.85 15.82 9.90
C SER A 102 39.07 15.89 8.96
N PRO A 103 39.86 16.97 9.02
CA PRO A 103 41.05 17.13 8.16
C PRO A 103 42.16 16.11 8.43
N SER A 104 42.10 15.37 9.55
CA SER A 104 43.07 14.35 9.89
C SER A 104 42.80 13.07 9.09
N ASN A 105 43.54 12.88 7.98
CA ASN A 105 43.47 11.71 7.11
C ASN A 105 42.07 11.44 6.51
N PRO A 106 41.51 12.40 5.73
CA PRO A 106 40.21 12.20 5.10
C PRO A 106 40.27 11.09 4.05
N PRO A 107 39.25 10.25 3.93
CA PRO A 107 39.16 9.27 2.85
C PRO A 107 38.85 10.00 1.50
N ASP A 108 39.28 9.39 0.39
CA ASP A 108 38.96 9.90 -0.97
C ASP A 108 37.45 9.81 -1.28
N THR A 109 36.78 8.84 -0.69
CA THR A 109 35.35 8.59 -0.85
C THR A 109 34.70 8.26 0.48
N VAL A 110 33.44 8.66 0.63
CA VAL A 110 32.59 8.28 1.76
C VAL A 110 31.34 7.59 1.25
N GLU A 111 30.89 6.61 2.02
CA GLU A 111 29.67 5.88 1.74
C GLU A 111 28.64 6.12 2.85
N LEU A 112 27.46 6.59 2.45
CA LEU A 112 26.28 6.63 3.30
C LEU A 112 25.62 5.25 3.23
N ARG A 113 25.59 4.55 4.35
CA ARG A 113 25.02 3.20 4.41
C ARG A 113 23.52 3.19 4.27
N ARG A 114 23.03 2.14 3.61
CA ARG A 114 21.63 1.77 3.57
C ARG A 114 21.04 1.74 5.00
N GLY A 115 19.81 2.24 5.14
CA GLY A 115 19.09 2.31 6.40
C GLY A 115 18.76 3.74 6.78
N LEU A 116 18.67 4.02 8.07
CA LEU A 116 18.32 5.34 8.60
C LEU A 116 19.28 6.42 8.14
N VAL A 117 18.74 7.50 7.60
CA VAL A 117 19.50 8.69 7.16
C VAL A 117 19.05 9.95 7.87
N CYS A 118 17.74 10.14 7.97
CA CYS A 118 17.17 11.35 8.58
C CYS A 118 15.99 11.02 9.48
N VAL A 119 15.74 11.91 10.42
CA VAL A 119 14.49 11.97 11.18
C VAL A 119 13.75 13.22 10.75
N GLY A 120 12.52 13.06 10.28
CA GLY A 120 11.64 14.16 9.87
C GLY A 120 10.48 14.34 10.85
N SER A 121 9.91 15.54 10.91
CA SER A 121 8.76 15.82 11.78
C SER A 121 7.53 16.26 11.00
N VAL A 122 6.36 15.79 11.45
CA VAL A 122 5.03 16.17 10.96
C VAL A 122 4.10 16.29 12.17
N ASN A 123 3.43 17.43 12.35
CA ASN A 123 2.47 17.65 13.43
C ASN A 123 2.95 17.15 14.81
N ASP A 124 4.15 17.56 15.20
CA ASP A 124 4.83 17.19 16.46
C ASP A 124 5.18 15.69 16.61
N SER A 125 4.95 14.87 15.59
CA SER A 125 5.39 13.48 15.56
C SER A 125 6.65 13.33 14.72
N SER A 126 7.59 12.50 15.19
CA SER A 126 8.85 12.22 14.50
C SER A 126 8.78 10.92 13.73
N TYR A 127 9.26 10.93 12.48
CA TYR A 127 9.29 9.80 11.58
C TYR A 127 10.71 9.54 11.08
N THR A 128 11.09 8.28 10.99
CA THR A 128 12.37 7.86 10.43
C THR A 128 12.31 7.84 8.90
N PHE A 129 13.39 8.29 8.27
CA PHE A 129 13.56 8.25 6.82
C PHE A 129 14.85 7.52 6.47
N ALA A 130 14.77 6.60 5.52
CA ALA A 130 15.82 5.67 5.17
C ALA A 130 16.08 5.62 3.66
N ILE A 131 17.28 5.15 3.28
CA ILE A 131 17.65 4.84 1.89
C ILE A 131 17.74 3.33 1.68
N SER A 132 17.40 2.88 0.46
CA SER A 132 17.38 1.47 0.08
C SER A 132 18.76 0.90 -0.25
N GLU A 133 19.68 1.76 -0.69
CA GLU A 133 21.00 1.37 -1.19
C GLU A 133 22.07 2.27 -0.59
N ASN A 134 23.31 1.77 -0.58
CA ASN A 134 24.46 2.56 -0.19
C ASN A 134 24.73 3.65 -1.24
N VAL A 135 25.06 4.85 -0.79
CA VAL A 135 25.37 5.99 -1.67
C VAL A 135 26.80 6.44 -1.42
N THR A 136 27.68 6.25 -2.41
CA THR A 136 29.09 6.67 -2.34
C THR A 136 29.26 8.05 -2.99
N LYS A 137 30.01 8.94 -2.33
CA LYS A 137 30.37 10.27 -2.82
C LYS A 137 31.88 10.52 -2.67
N LEU A 138 32.41 11.29 -3.63
CA LEU A 138 33.79 11.78 -3.58
C LEU A 138 33.93 12.85 -2.51
N VAL A 139 35.05 12.87 -1.85
CA VAL A 139 35.44 13.90 -0.91
C VAL A 139 36.29 14.94 -1.67
N VAL A 140 35.88 16.19 -1.59
CA VAL A 140 36.55 17.31 -2.26
C VAL A 140 37.09 18.26 -1.20
N ASN A 141 38.31 18.76 -1.41
CA ASN A 141 38.83 19.85 -0.60
C ASN A 141 38.34 21.20 -1.14
N GLU A 142 37.44 21.85 -0.40
CA GLU A 142 36.94 23.22 -0.71
C GLU A 142 37.75 24.30 0.00
N GLY A 143 38.73 23.94 0.85
CA GLY A 143 39.59 24.89 1.56
C GLY A 143 40.91 25.12 0.87
N ASP A 144 41.67 26.08 1.40
CA ASP A 144 43.00 26.40 0.95
C ASP A 144 44.05 25.43 1.53
N ALA A 145 45.27 25.46 0.98
CA ALA A 145 46.39 24.64 1.44
C ALA A 145 46.75 24.86 2.93
N SER A 146 46.48 26.07 3.46
CA SER A 146 46.72 26.44 4.86
C SER A 146 45.56 26.08 5.79
N ASN A 147 44.36 25.87 5.26
CA ASN A 147 43.15 25.53 6.01
C ASN A 147 42.25 24.60 5.18
N PRO A 148 42.63 23.30 5.07
CA PRO A 148 41.89 22.35 4.25
C PRO A 148 40.50 22.06 4.84
N SER A 149 39.47 22.10 3.98
CA SER A 149 38.09 21.77 4.32
C SER A 149 37.60 20.65 3.41
N TYR A 150 37.57 19.44 3.93
CA TYR A 150 37.13 18.25 3.18
C TYR A 150 35.62 18.07 3.28
N VAL A 151 34.93 18.02 2.13
CA VAL A 151 33.49 18.02 2.04
C VAL A 151 33.01 16.92 1.10
N ALA A 152 31.95 16.23 1.49
CA ALA A 152 31.18 15.35 0.61
C ALA A 152 29.75 15.89 0.43
N ASN A 153 29.36 16.11 -0.81
CA ASN A 153 28.05 16.68 -1.17
C ASN A 153 27.08 15.56 -1.54
N PHE A 154 25.95 15.51 -0.82
CA PHE A 154 24.81 14.68 -1.14
C PHE A 154 23.68 15.58 -1.67
N GLU A 155 23.48 15.58 -2.97
CA GLU A 155 22.46 16.34 -3.66
C GLU A 155 21.37 15.40 -4.16
N ASN A 156 20.11 15.87 -4.11
CA ASN A 156 18.94 15.11 -4.60
C ASN A 156 18.87 13.67 -4.06
N LEU A 157 19.13 13.49 -2.76
CA LEU A 157 19.08 12.19 -2.13
C LEU A 157 17.62 11.78 -1.86
N PRO A 158 17.07 10.74 -2.53
CA PRO A 158 15.72 10.27 -2.26
C PRO A 158 15.72 9.45 -0.98
N ILE A 159 14.87 9.84 -0.03
CA ILE A 159 14.66 9.14 1.24
C ILE A 159 13.21 8.68 1.34
N LYS A 160 12.98 7.52 1.97
CA LYS A 160 11.66 6.93 2.19
C LYS A 160 11.36 6.83 3.67
N GLN A 161 10.12 7.15 4.06
CA GLN A 161 9.68 7.03 5.42
C GLN A 161 9.59 5.56 5.84
N GLY A 162 10.19 5.22 6.97
CA GLY A 162 10.13 3.88 7.54
C GLY A 162 11.50 3.29 7.87
N THR A 163 11.48 2.01 8.20
CA THR A 163 12.68 1.25 8.60
C THR A 163 12.83 0.01 7.73
N PHE A 164 14.03 -0.20 7.17
CA PHE A 164 14.35 -1.42 6.42
C PHE A 164 14.55 -2.61 7.38
N ILE A 165 13.83 -3.68 7.10
CA ILE A 165 13.91 -4.96 7.81
C ILE A 165 14.42 -6.02 6.85
N THR A 166 15.26 -6.92 7.40
CA THR A 166 15.73 -8.11 6.72
C THR A 166 15.18 -9.33 7.42
N LYS A 167 14.41 -10.16 6.71
CA LYS A 167 13.93 -11.47 7.20
C LYS A 167 14.59 -12.60 6.42
N GLN A 168 15.05 -13.61 7.15
CA GLN A 168 15.62 -14.79 6.54
C GLN A 168 14.74 -16.02 6.80
N PHE A 169 14.63 -16.87 5.78
CA PHE A 169 13.98 -18.15 5.84
C PHE A 169 14.95 -19.22 5.38
N LYS A 170 14.90 -20.37 6.01
CA LYS A 170 15.62 -21.56 5.58
C LYS A 170 14.65 -22.50 4.88
N PHE A 171 14.95 -22.87 3.65
CA PHE A 171 14.15 -23.83 2.89
C PHE A 171 14.43 -25.25 3.39
N ASP A 172 13.38 -25.98 3.79
CA ASP A 172 13.45 -27.33 4.33
C ASP A 172 12.83 -28.39 3.43
N ASN A 173 12.41 -27.97 2.21
CA ASN A 173 11.76 -28.83 1.20
C ASN A 173 10.43 -29.50 1.66
N SER A 174 9.81 -29.01 2.74
CA SER A 174 8.48 -29.46 3.12
C SER A 174 7.41 -28.94 2.15
N LEU A 175 6.34 -29.74 1.90
CA LEU A 175 5.27 -29.37 0.97
C LEU A 175 4.44 -28.17 1.45
N ASP A 176 4.40 -27.95 2.77
CA ASP A 176 3.55 -26.93 3.39
C ASP A 176 4.33 -25.70 3.87
N GLN A 177 5.63 -25.58 3.51
CA GLN A 177 6.44 -24.46 3.94
C GLN A 177 5.93 -23.15 3.34
N LYS A 178 5.63 -22.17 4.22
CA LYS A 178 5.17 -20.83 3.86
C LYS A 178 6.20 -19.78 4.25
N PHE A 179 6.46 -18.85 3.36
CA PHE A 179 7.39 -17.74 3.59
C PHE A 179 6.60 -16.46 3.86
N ILE A 180 6.14 -16.30 5.11
CA ILE A 180 5.28 -15.19 5.52
C ILE A 180 6.14 -14.06 6.11
N LEU A 181 5.94 -12.85 5.60
CA LEU A 181 6.47 -11.62 6.15
C LEU A 181 5.51 -11.16 7.26
N ASP A 182 5.96 -11.16 8.52
CA ASP A 182 5.09 -11.00 9.69
C ASP A 182 4.60 -9.57 9.94
N ASN A 183 5.09 -8.59 9.18
CA ASN A 183 4.72 -7.19 9.38
C ASN A 183 3.53 -6.80 8.48
N PRO A 184 2.44 -6.26 9.03
CA PRO A 184 1.30 -5.79 8.23
C PRO A 184 1.54 -4.44 7.55
N SER A 185 2.58 -3.69 7.96
CA SER A 185 2.87 -2.34 7.47
C SER A 185 3.99 -2.30 6.43
N ILE A 186 4.06 -3.31 5.56
CA ILE A 186 5.11 -3.44 4.54
C ILE A 186 4.78 -2.58 3.33
N ASP A 187 5.77 -1.86 2.81
CA ASP A 187 5.74 -1.33 1.45
C ASP A 187 6.29 -2.39 0.49
N THR A 188 5.39 -3.15 -0.14
CA THR A 188 5.74 -4.25 -1.05
C THR A 188 6.52 -3.80 -2.28
N SER A 189 6.44 -2.51 -2.66
CA SER A 189 7.21 -1.94 -3.77
C SER A 189 8.72 -1.86 -3.47
N THR A 190 9.10 -2.04 -2.20
CA THR A 190 10.50 -2.01 -1.75
C THR A 190 11.04 -3.40 -1.44
N LEU A 191 10.25 -4.44 -1.69
CA LEU A 191 10.62 -5.82 -1.39
C LEU A 191 11.66 -6.33 -2.39
N HIS A 192 12.82 -6.71 -1.88
CA HIS A 192 13.88 -7.40 -2.60
C HIS A 192 14.09 -8.78 -1.98
N VAL A 193 14.04 -9.80 -2.80
CA VAL A 193 14.19 -11.20 -2.38
C VAL A 193 15.44 -11.80 -3.00
N TYR A 194 16.32 -12.30 -2.15
CA TYR A 194 17.56 -12.95 -2.55
C TYR A 194 17.54 -14.41 -2.12
N VAL A 195 18.03 -15.27 -2.98
CA VAL A 195 18.12 -16.72 -2.71
C VAL A 195 19.57 -17.16 -2.87
N LYS A 196 20.14 -17.73 -1.81
CA LYS A 196 21.48 -18.32 -1.84
C LYS A 196 21.41 -19.83 -1.60
N LYS A 197 22.39 -20.52 -2.17
CA LYS A 197 22.40 -21.97 -2.24
C LYS A 197 22.57 -22.64 -0.85
N ASP A 198 23.37 -22.03 0.01
CA ASP A 198 23.69 -22.54 1.34
C ASP A 198 24.16 -21.40 2.27
N GLU A 199 24.34 -21.70 3.54
CA GLU A 199 24.81 -20.73 4.56
C GLU A 199 26.25 -20.26 4.30
N ASN A 200 27.08 -21.08 3.67
CA ASN A 200 28.49 -20.80 3.44
C ASN A 200 28.72 -19.91 2.20
N THR A 201 27.70 -19.75 1.34
CA THR A 201 27.81 -18.85 0.20
C THR A 201 27.91 -17.41 0.67
N SER A 202 29.00 -16.73 0.30
CA SER A 202 29.21 -15.31 0.63
C SER A 202 28.19 -14.42 -0.11
N GLY A 203 27.80 -13.28 0.51
CA GLY A 203 26.88 -12.31 -0.04
C GLY A 203 25.39 -12.68 0.14
N LEU A 204 24.52 -11.90 -0.50
CA LEU A 204 23.06 -12.06 -0.42
C LEU A 204 22.52 -13.20 -1.28
N GLY A 205 23.29 -13.64 -2.29
CA GLY A 205 22.84 -14.63 -3.26
C GLY A 205 22.29 -14.01 -4.54
N VAL A 206 21.40 -14.71 -5.22
CA VAL A 206 20.81 -14.29 -6.49
C VAL A 206 19.47 -13.63 -6.24
N GLU A 207 19.22 -12.47 -6.85
CA GLU A 207 17.96 -11.76 -6.74
C GLU A 207 16.85 -12.44 -7.55
N TYR A 208 15.67 -12.50 -6.96
CA TYR A 208 14.42 -12.93 -7.57
C TYR A 208 13.49 -11.73 -7.66
N PHE A 209 12.72 -11.64 -8.74
CA PHE A 209 11.86 -10.50 -9.04
C PHE A 209 10.38 -10.87 -8.84
N VAL A 210 9.60 -9.88 -8.39
CA VAL A 210 8.15 -10.07 -8.29
C VAL A 210 7.55 -10.16 -9.69
N SER A 211 6.67 -11.13 -9.91
CA SER A 211 5.88 -11.24 -11.14
C SER A 211 4.39 -11.19 -10.83
N ASP A 212 3.70 -10.29 -11.54
CA ASP A 212 2.23 -10.15 -11.50
C ASP A 212 1.57 -10.85 -12.70
N SER A 213 2.37 -11.36 -13.67
CA SER A 213 1.91 -12.01 -14.89
C SER A 213 2.57 -13.36 -15.06
N LEU A 214 1.83 -14.30 -15.62
CA LEU A 214 2.32 -15.64 -15.96
C LEU A 214 2.83 -15.74 -17.41
N ASN A 215 2.56 -14.74 -18.26
CA ASN A 215 2.74 -14.84 -19.71
C ASN A 215 4.22 -14.90 -20.12
N ASP A 216 5.12 -14.28 -19.36
CA ASP A 216 6.56 -14.20 -19.71
C ASP A 216 7.43 -14.99 -18.72
N VAL A 217 6.83 -15.94 -17.99
CA VAL A 217 7.53 -16.72 -16.96
C VAL A 217 7.74 -18.14 -17.46
N ASP A 218 9.01 -18.54 -17.59
CA ASP A 218 9.44 -19.90 -17.94
C ASP A 218 9.97 -20.67 -16.72
N GLN A 219 10.39 -21.92 -16.93
CA GLN A 219 10.94 -22.82 -15.89
C GLN A 219 12.24 -22.29 -15.24
N THR A 220 12.95 -21.38 -15.90
CA THR A 220 14.24 -20.85 -15.47
C THR A 220 14.12 -19.46 -14.87
N SER A 221 12.97 -18.81 -15.01
CA SER A 221 12.71 -17.46 -14.56
C SER A 221 12.81 -17.35 -13.05
N ARG A 222 13.67 -16.47 -12.57
CA ARG A 222 13.89 -16.20 -11.15
C ARG A 222 12.83 -15.21 -10.64
N VAL A 223 11.64 -15.71 -10.45
CA VAL A 223 10.50 -14.92 -10.03
C VAL A 223 9.87 -15.46 -8.75
N PHE A 224 9.21 -14.58 -8.04
CA PHE A 224 8.32 -14.92 -6.95
C PHE A 224 6.99 -14.21 -7.13
N PHE A 225 5.95 -14.79 -6.55
CA PHE A 225 4.61 -14.22 -6.48
C PHE A 225 4.35 -13.77 -5.06
N LEU A 226 3.71 -12.60 -4.94
CA LEU A 226 3.36 -12.01 -3.66
C LEU A 226 1.84 -12.05 -3.49
N GLN A 227 1.38 -12.51 -2.34
CA GLN A 227 -0.03 -12.50 -2.01
C GLN A 227 -0.27 -12.01 -0.59
N GLU A 228 -1.32 -11.23 -0.40
CA GLU A 228 -1.81 -10.87 0.93
C GLU A 228 -2.47 -12.09 1.56
N VAL A 229 -2.14 -12.35 2.83
CA VAL A 229 -2.71 -13.41 3.65
C VAL A 229 -3.38 -12.79 4.88
N LYS A 230 -3.80 -13.62 5.82
CA LYS A 230 -4.46 -13.19 7.05
C LYS A 230 -3.67 -12.10 7.79
N ASP A 231 -4.39 -11.19 8.45
CA ASP A 231 -3.84 -10.09 9.25
C ASP A 231 -2.97 -9.10 8.45
N GLU A 232 -3.33 -8.84 7.17
CA GLU A 232 -2.62 -7.90 6.27
C GLU A 232 -1.14 -8.24 6.07
N LYS A 233 -0.74 -9.49 6.29
CA LYS A 233 0.61 -9.99 6.07
C LYS A 233 0.77 -10.46 4.62
N TYR A 234 2.03 -10.66 4.22
CA TYR A 234 2.34 -11.06 2.85
C TYR A 234 3.10 -12.38 2.82
N GLU A 235 2.68 -13.28 1.94
CA GLU A 235 3.35 -14.56 1.66
C GLU A 235 4.11 -14.45 0.34
N ILE A 236 5.37 -14.86 0.37
CA ILE A 236 6.21 -15.01 -0.82
C ILE A 236 6.05 -16.45 -1.31
N ARG A 237 5.67 -16.61 -2.57
CA ARG A 237 5.54 -17.92 -3.24
C ARG A 237 6.51 -18.00 -4.40
N PHE A 238 7.29 -19.06 -4.45
CA PHE A 238 8.22 -19.31 -5.53
C PHE A 238 7.60 -20.23 -6.61
N GLY A 239 8.25 -20.28 -7.76
CA GLY A 239 7.82 -21.15 -8.85
C GLY A 239 7.87 -22.65 -8.50
N ASP A 240 7.08 -23.42 -9.21
CA ASP A 240 6.97 -24.89 -9.06
C ASP A 240 7.91 -25.67 -9.99
N GLY A 241 8.61 -24.97 -10.91
CA GLY A 241 9.46 -25.55 -11.95
C GLY A 241 8.77 -25.70 -13.30
N LEU A 242 7.49 -25.36 -13.40
CA LEU A 242 6.76 -25.14 -14.67
C LEU A 242 6.60 -23.64 -14.92
N ILE A 243 6.13 -22.93 -13.89
CA ILE A 243 5.96 -21.48 -13.86
C ILE A 243 6.93 -20.91 -12.85
N GLY A 244 8.06 -20.40 -13.32
CA GLY A 244 9.14 -19.90 -12.47
C GLY A 244 10.03 -21.01 -11.91
N LYS A 245 11.24 -20.62 -11.54
CA LYS A 245 12.25 -21.54 -11.02
C LYS A 245 11.87 -22.08 -9.64
N LYS A 246 11.84 -23.42 -9.52
CA LYS A 246 11.61 -24.09 -8.24
C LYS A 246 12.80 -23.88 -7.30
N LEU A 247 12.52 -23.59 -6.03
CA LEU A 247 13.54 -23.56 -4.98
C LEU A 247 14.20 -24.92 -4.82
N GLY A 248 15.52 -24.93 -4.56
CA GLY A 248 16.26 -26.17 -4.38
C GLY A 248 16.42 -27.01 -5.66
N SER A 249 16.02 -26.52 -6.83
CA SER A 249 16.28 -27.20 -8.12
C SER A 249 17.77 -27.07 -8.45
N GLY A 250 18.54 -28.06 -8.04
CA GLY A 250 19.99 -28.14 -8.23
C GLY A 250 20.62 -29.11 -7.23
N ILE A 251 21.89 -29.40 -7.37
CA ILE A 251 22.61 -30.32 -6.50
C ILE A 251 22.68 -29.75 -5.07
N GLY A 252 22.06 -30.44 -4.09
CA GLY A 252 22.04 -30.08 -2.67
C GLY A 252 20.82 -29.25 -2.29
N ASN A 253 19.71 -29.91 -1.96
CA ASN A 253 18.45 -29.25 -1.58
C ASN A 253 18.41 -28.73 -0.15
N ASP A 254 19.37 -29.11 0.69
CA ASP A 254 19.39 -28.74 2.11
C ASP A 254 20.18 -27.47 2.30
N GLY A 255 19.53 -26.45 2.84
CA GLY A 255 20.19 -25.24 3.30
C GLY A 255 20.03 -24.00 2.43
N VAL A 256 19.12 -24.01 1.41
CA VAL A 256 18.78 -22.79 0.67
C VAL A 256 18.24 -21.73 1.63
N ILE A 257 18.86 -20.55 1.60
CA ILE A 257 18.47 -19.40 2.41
C ILE A 257 17.82 -18.35 1.54
N ILE A 258 16.64 -17.93 1.95
CA ILE A 258 15.89 -16.87 1.33
C ILE A 258 15.99 -15.64 2.22
N THR A 259 16.49 -14.52 1.67
CA THR A 259 16.62 -13.25 2.39
C THR A 259 15.66 -12.25 1.76
N ALA A 260 14.67 -11.81 2.51
CA ALA A 260 13.72 -10.78 2.12
C ALA A 260 14.09 -9.46 2.81
N ASN A 261 14.34 -8.42 2.01
CA ASN A 261 14.61 -7.06 2.46
C ASN A 261 13.43 -6.18 2.08
N TYR A 262 12.81 -5.51 3.02
CA TYR A 262 11.64 -4.67 2.79
C TYR A 262 11.58 -3.50 3.77
N LEU A 263 10.81 -2.48 3.42
CA LEU A 263 10.57 -1.31 4.26
C LEU A 263 9.25 -1.48 5.01
N VAL A 264 9.28 -1.24 6.31
CA VAL A 264 8.07 -1.09 7.15
C VAL A 264 7.80 0.40 7.33
N THR A 265 6.59 0.83 7.03
CA THR A 265 6.20 2.24 6.93
C THR A 265 4.91 2.54 7.68
N ASP A 266 4.75 3.79 8.12
CA ASP A 266 3.50 4.30 8.72
C ASP A 266 2.52 4.83 7.64
N GLY A 267 2.85 4.63 6.36
CA GLY A 267 1.99 5.00 5.24
C GLY A 267 1.83 6.51 5.07
N GLU A 268 0.59 6.99 5.06
CA GLU A 268 0.29 8.42 4.84
C GLU A 268 0.72 9.35 5.98
N SER A 269 0.95 8.82 7.18
CA SER A 269 1.33 9.62 8.35
C SER A 269 2.67 10.36 8.17
N GLY A 270 3.56 9.83 7.30
CA GLY A 270 4.82 10.48 6.96
C GLY A 270 4.72 11.61 5.93
N ASN A 271 3.55 11.80 5.31
CA ASN A 271 3.35 12.85 4.31
C ASN A 271 3.44 14.24 4.93
N GLY A 272 4.06 15.18 4.21
CA GLY A 272 4.20 16.57 4.63
C GLY A 272 5.46 16.86 5.43
N ALA A 273 6.28 15.88 5.80
CA ALA A 273 7.56 16.11 6.47
C ALA A 273 8.46 17.04 5.61
N LYS A 274 8.92 18.12 6.21
CA LYS A 274 9.71 19.17 5.52
C LYS A 274 10.95 19.62 6.30
N GLN A 275 11.09 19.19 7.54
CA GLN A 275 12.23 19.48 8.40
C GLN A 275 12.88 18.15 8.75
N PHE A 276 14.15 18.00 8.37
CA PHE A 276 14.89 16.78 8.56
C PHE A 276 16.15 17.05 9.37
N SER A 277 16.45 16.17 10.33
CA SER A 277 17.73 16.10 11.04
C SER A 277 18.50 14.87 10.59
N PHE A 278 19.79 15.01 10.35
CA PHE A 278 20.64 13.93 9.93
C PHE A 278 20.91 12.93 11.08
N SER A 279 20.78 11.65 10.80
CA SER A 279 21.03 10.53 11.73
C SER A 279 21.69 9.35 11.03
N GLY A 280 22.24 9.54 9.83
CA GLY A 280 22.83 8.49 9.02
C GLY A 280 24.21 8.05 9.48
N ASN A 281 24.60 6.83 9.10
CA ASN A 281 25.94 6.28 9.31
C ASN A 281 26.78 6.44 8.05
N ILE A 282 27.94 7.10 8.22
CA ILE A 282 28.90 7.33 7.14
C ILE A 282 30.13 6.50 7.41
N ILE A 283 30.58 5.79 6.40
CA ILE A 283 31.74 4.92 6.47
C ILE A 283 32.74 5.25 5.36
N ASN A 284 34.00 4.88 5.63
CA ASN A 284 35.02 4.77 4.60
C ASN A 284 34.87 3.41 3.89
N PRO A 285 34.51 3.36 2.59
CA PRO A 285 34.26 2.13 1.87
C PRO A 285 35.51 1.21 1.77
N THR A 286 36.70 1.78 1.91
CA THR A 286 37.97 1.00 1.84
C THR A 286 38.26 0.27 3.15
N THR A 287 38.00 0.91 4.30
CA THR A 287 38.35 0.37 5.62
C THR A 287 37.17 -0.15 6.41
N ASP A 288 35.96 0.03 5.91
CA ASP A 288 34.67 -0.27 6.57
C ASP A 288 34.53 0.37 7.97
N SER A 289 35.24 1.47 8.21
CA SER A 289 35.23 2.21 9.48
C SER A 289 34.35 3.43 9.42
N LEU A 290 33.71 3.79 10.56
CA LEU A 290 32.94 5.01 10.68
C LEU A 290 33.84 6.24 10.45
N VAL A 291 33.36 7.18 9.65
CA VAL A 291 34.04 8.44 9.40
C VAL A 291 33.53 9.50 10.37
N SER A 292 34.47 10.19 11.03
CA SER A 292 34.13 11.29 11.93
C SER A 292 33.76 12.54 11.16
N VAL A 293 32.56 13.05 11.41
CA VAL A 293 32.04 14.31 10.88
C VAL A 293 32.34 15.43 11.89
N VAL A 294 32.77 16.58 11.42
CA VAL A 294 33.14 17.72 12.29
C VAL A 294 31.91 18.32 12.95
N GLU A 295 30.80 18.40 12.22
CA GLU A 295 29.53 18.94 12.69
C GLU A 295 28.37 18.17 12.06
N THR A 296 27.24 18.09 12.77
CA THR A 296 26.01 17.50 12.21
C THR A 296 25.58 18.32 10.99
N PRO A 297 25.44 17.67 9.82
CA PRO A 297 25.11 18.40 8.60
C PRO A 297 23.72 19.02 8.68
N ASN A 298 23.59 20.25 8.19
CA ASN A 298 22.29 20.86 8.00
C ASN A 298 21.62 20.25 6.76
N VAL A 299 20.45 19.64 6.95
CA VAL A 299 19.70 19.00 5.88
C VAL A 299 18.75 20.00 5.24
N THR A 300 18.95 20.28 3.96
CA THR A 300 18.04 21.11 3.15
C THR A 300 17.02 20.22 2.48
N THR A 301 15.74 20.53 2.62
CA THR A 301 14.66 19.80 1.97
C THR A 301 14.45 20.34 0.57
N ILE A 302 14.71 19.54 -0.44
CA ILE A 302 14.42 19.84 -1.84
C ILE A 302 12.95 19.61 -2.11
N GLN A 303 12.44 18.45 -1.66
CA GLN A 303 11.05 18.10 -1.80
C GLN A 303 10.51 17.53 -0.47
N LYS A 304 9.39 18.09 0.01
CA LYS A 304 8.69 17.55 1.19
C LYS A 304 8.22 16.12 0.95
N ALA A 305 8.09 15.34 2.01
CA ALA A 305 7.61 13.97 1.94
C ALA A 305 6.18 13.90 1.40
N GLN A 306 5.96 13.04 0.42
CA GLN A 306 4.67 12.80 -0.23
C GLN A 306 4.58 11.40 -0.86
N GLY A 307 3.36 10.97 -1.23
CA GLY A 307 3.11 9.67 -1.88
C GLY A 307 3.04 8.50 -0.92
N GLY A 308 3.01 8.75 0.40
CA GLY A 308 2.67 7.76 1.39
C GLY A 308 1.18 7.44 1.35
N GLY A 309 0.83 6.18 1.54
CA GLY A 309 -0.56 5.73 1.53
C GLY A 309 -0.79 4.52 2.42
N ASN A 310 -1.99 4.45 2.97
CA ASN A 310 -2.41 3.29 3.75
C ASN A 310 -2.72 2.10 2.85
N ILE A 311 -2.87 0.93 3.45
CA ILE A 311 -3.31 -0.27 2.75
C ILE A 311 -4.65 0.00 2.05
N GLU A 312 -4.86 -0.59 0.90
CA GLU A 312 -6.09 -0.41 0.14
C GLU A 312 -7.30 -0.91 0.94
N ASP A 313 -8.34 -0.10 1.06
CA ASP A 313 -9.55 -0.44 1.79
C ASP A 313 -10.44 -1.42 1.00
N VAL A 314 -11.34 -2.09 1.72
CA VAL A 314 -12.21 -3.14 1.17
C VAL A 314 -13.11 -2.61 0.04
N ASP A 315 -13.63 -1.40 0.19
CA ASP A 315 -14.54 -0.81 -0.81
C ASP A 315 -13.78 -0.45 -2.09
N SER A 316 -12.53 0.04 -1.98
CA SER A 316 -11.64 0.24 -3.12
C SER A 316 -11.35 -1.07 -3.86
N ILE A 317 -11.01 -2.14 -3.13
CA ILE A 317 -10.73 -3.46 -3.72
C ILE A 317 -11.94 -3.94 -4.52
N LYS A 318 -13.15 -3.87 -3.94
CA LYS A 318 -14.41 -4.25 -4.62
C LYS A 318 -14.67 -3.43 -5.87
N TYR A 319 -14.36 -2.13 -5.81
CA TYR A 319 -14.61 -1.22 -6.93
C TYR A 319 -13.60 -1.37 -8.06
N TYR A 320 -12.30 -1.53 -7.74
CA TYR A 320 -11.23 -1.52 -8.74
C TYR A 320 -10.90 -2.90 -9.30
N SER A 321 -11.09 -3.99 -8.55
CA SER A 321 -10.69 -5.32 -9.01
C SER A 321 -11.45 -5.79 -10.26
N PRO A 322 -12.80 -5.61 -10.42
CA PRO A 322 -13.48 -5.95 -11.67
C PRO A 322 -13.06 -5.05 -12.83
N LYS A 323 -12.77 -3.77 -12.56
CA LYS A 323 -12.32 -2.82 -13.60
C LYS A 323 -10.95 -3.18 -14.13
N ARG A 324 -10.01 -3.52 -13.23
CA ARG A 324 -8.67 -3.95 -13.64
C ARG A 324 -8.71 -5.27 -14.43
N TYR A 325 -9.59 -6.19 -14.06
CA TYR A 325 -9.82 -7.41 -14.82
C TYR A 325 -10.33 -7.09 -16.23
N SER A 326 -11.32 -6.21 -16.37
CA SER A 326 -11.86 -5.84 -17.69
C SER A 326 -10.87 -5.05 -18.54
N SER A 327 -10.00 -4.22 -17.95
CA SER A 327 -8.93 -3.48 -18.66
C SER A 327 -7.75 -4.36 -19.08
N GLN A 328 -7.63 -5.58 -18.53
CA GLN A 328 -6.49 -6.49 -18.77
C GLN A 328 -5.12 -5.83 -18.58
N ASN A 329 -4.98 -5.01 -17.55
CA ASN A 329 -3.78 -4.22 -17.25
C ASN A 329 -3.39 -3.22 -18.35
N ARG A 330 -4.33 -2.73 -19.15
CA ARG A 330 -4.09 -1.68 -20.15
C ARG A 330 -4.88 -0.43 -19.82
N ALA A 331 -4.23 0.71 -19.94
CA ALA A 331 -4.88 2.02 -19.83
C ALA A 331 -5.39 2.43 -21.22
N VAL A 332 -6.68 2.24 -21.47
CA VAL A 332 -7.36 2.57 -22.74
C VAL A 332 -8.40 3.65 -22.53
N THR A 333 -9.28 3.47 -21.52
CA THR A 333 -10.34 4.43 -21.19
C THR A 333 -9.91 5.36 -20.06
N ALA A 334 -10.59 6.50 -19.92
CA ALA A 334 -10.36 7.43 -18.81
C ALA A 334 -10.47 6.73 -17.43
N ARG A 335 -11.41 5.79 -17.30
CA ARG A 335 -11.59 5.00 -16.07
C ARG A 335 -10.44 4.05 -15.78
N ASP A 336 -9.80 3.48 -16.82
CA ASP A 336 -8.63 2.62 -16.65
C ASP A 336 -7.45 3.44 -16.14
N TYR A 337 -7.21 4.61 -16.74
CA TYR A 337 -6.18 5.55 -16.27
C TYR A 337 -6.43 5.96 -14.83
N GLU A 338 -7.66 6.30 -14.43
CA GLU A 338 -8.01 6.66 -13.05
C GLU A 338 -7.67 5.54 -12.08
N ALA A 339 -8.10 4.30 -12.36
CA ALA A 339 -7.84 3.14 -11.50
C ALA A 339 -6.34 2.86 -11.35
N ILE A 340 -5.60 2.93 -12.45
CA ILE A 340 -4.15 2.69 -12.47
C ILE A 340 -3.41 3.80 -11.71
N ILE A 341 -3.77 5.07 -11.94
CA ILE A 341 -3.13 6.22 -11.28
C ILE A 341 -3.36 6.19 -9.77
N LYS A 342 -4.56 5.90 -9.31
CA LYS A 342 -4.85 5.77 -7.86
C LYS A 342 -4.06 4.63 -7.21
N ASN A 343 -3.76 3.58 -7.95
CA ASN A 343 -2.88 2.51 -7.48
C ASN A 343 -1.40 2.94 -7.44
N ILE A 344 -0.91 3.63 -8.47
CA ILE A 344 0.47 4.12 -8.57
C ILE A 344 0.75 5.23 -7.54
N PHE A 345 -0.22 6.15 -7.34
CA PHE A 345 -0.12 7.31 -6.46
C PHE A 345 -1.34 7.38 -5.52
N PRO A 346 -1.29 6.70 -4.37
CA PRO A 346 -2.41 6.59 -3.42
C PRO A 346 -2.86 7.90 -2.79
N GLU A 347 -1.96 8.89 -2.75
CA GLU A 347 -2.25 10.23 -2.24
C GLU A 347 -3.19 11.03 -3.18
N THR A 348 -3.67 10.40 -4.24
CA THR A 348 -4.62 11.00 -5.18
C THR A 348 -6.01 11.14 -4.55
N ASP A 349 -6.54 12.35 -4.53
CA ASP A 349 -7.94 12.65 -4.20
C ASP A 349 -8.80 12.44 -5.46
N THR A 350 -8.54 13.21 -6.50
CA THR A 350 -9.29 13.19 -7.76
C THR A 350 -8.35 13.17 -8.97
N VAL A 351 -8.74 12.45 -10.01
CA VAL A 351 -8.06 12.45 -11.32
C VAL A 351 -9.06 12.90 -12.37
N SER A 352 -8.64 13.80 -13.22
CA SER A 352 -9.35 14.18 -14.44
C SER A 352 -8.52 13.74 -15.64
N ILE A 353 -9.14 13.02 -16.56
CA ILE A 353 -8.49 12.49 -17.75
C ILE A 353 -9.27 12.95 -18.96
N VAL A 354 -8.58 13.60 -19.91
CA VAL A 354 -9.15 14.16 -21.12
C VAL A 354 -8.36 13.63 -22.31
N GLY A 355 -9.07 13.12 -23.32
CA GLY A 355 -8.46 12.75 -24.61
C GLY A 355 -7.92 13.98 -25.34
N GLY A 356 -6.83 13.83 -26.06
CA GLY A 356 -6.23 14.95 -26.78
C GLY A 356 -7.12 15.55 -27.88
N GLU A 357 -8.08 14.79 -28.35
CA GLU A 357 -9.10 15.26 -29.30
C GLU A 357 -10.09 16.27 -28.68
N GLU A 358 -10.27 16.25 -27.37
CA GLU A 358 -11.15 17.14 -26.63
C GLU A 358 -10.46 18.44 -26.18
N LEU A 359 -9.14 18.55 -26.42
CA LEU A 359 -8.36 19.75 -26.06
C LEU A 359 -8.56 20.87 -27.10
N ASP A 360 -8.36 22.09 -26.65
CA ASP A 360 -8.32 23.27 -27.53
C ASP A 360 -6.96 23.98 -27.41
N PRO A 361 -6.08 23.92 -28.46
CA PRO A 361 -6.21 23.17 -29.73
C PRO A 361 -6.08 21.65 -29.52
N PRO A 362 -6.69 20.79 -30.41
CA PRO A 362 -6.59 19.35 -30.30
C PRO A 362 -5.16 18.81 -30.43
N GLU A 363 -4.77 17.93 -29.51
CA GLU A 363 -3.47 17.20 -29.51
C GLU A 363 -3.72 15.71 -29.72
N PHE A 364 -3.88 15.26 -30.97
CA PHE A 364 -4.16 13.85 -31.26
C PHE A 364 -3.04 12.90 -30.78
N GLY A 365 -3.41 11.71 -30.30
CA GLY A 365 -2.47 10.73 -29.76
C GLY A 365 -1.94 11.08 -28.36
N THR A 366 -2.53 12.08 -27.72
CA THR A 366 -2.18 12.49 -26.36
C THR A 366 -3.33 12.26 -25.39
N VAL A 367 -3.01 11.86 -24.17
CA VAL A 367 -3.96 11.84 -23.03
C VAL A 367 -3.46 12.83 -22.00
N GLN A 368 -4.28 13.82 -21.70
CA GLN A 368 -4.02 14.80 -20.66
C GLN A 368 -4.57 14.32 -19.32
N ILE A 369 -3.73 14.29 -18.31
CA ILE A 369 -4.01 13.80 -16.97
C ILE A 369 -3.82 14.94 -16.00
N SER A 370 -4.83 15.23 -15.19
CA SER A 370 -4.76 16.20 -14.10
C SER A 370 -5.05 15.49 -12.79
N ILE A 371 -4.14 15.58 -11.82
CA ILE A 371 -4.21 14.86 -10.55
C ILE A 371 -4.28 15.87 -9.41
N LYS A 372 -5.30 15.76 -8.56
CA LYS A 372 -5.40 16.49 -7.29
C LYS A 372 -4.93 15.58 -6.16
N PRO A 373 -3.84 15.91 -5.47
CA PRO A 373 -3.43 15.17 -4.28
C PRO A 373 -4.28 15.56 -3.06
N LYS A 374 -4.42 14.64 -2.08
CA LYS A 374 -5.22 14.85 -0.84
C LYS A 374 -4.69 16.01 0.01
N ASN A 375 -3.38 16.14 0.12
CA ASN A 375 -2.72 17.06 1.07
C ASN A 375 -1.95 18.20 0.40
N SER A 376 -2.17 18.44 -0.90
CA SER A 376 -1.50 19.48 -1.66
C SER A 376 -2.39 19.98 -2.79
N THR A 377 -2.07 21.16 -3.33
CA THR A 377 -2.77 21.74 -4.49
C THR A 377 -2.12 21.36 -5.82
N TYR A 378 -0.85 20.93 -5.81
CA TYR A 378 -0.11 20.55 -7.01
C TYR A 378 0.85 19.39 -6.72
N ILE A 379 1.29 18.72 -7.77
CA ILE A 379 2.28 17.64 -7.74
C ILE A 379 3.59 18.19 -8.30
N SER A 380 4.72 17.87 -7.64
CA SER A 380 6.04 18.28 -8.14
C SER A 380 6.38 17.58 -9.46
N ASP A 381 7.23 18.19 -10.28
CA ASP A 381 7.66 17.65 -11.58
C ASP A 381 8.38 16.30 -11.43
N PHE A 382 9.10 16.10 -10.34
CA PHE A 382 9.71 14.82 -10.00
C PHE A 382 8.64 13.74 -9.80
N THR A 383 7.60 14.01 -9.03
CA THR A 383 6.50 13.07 -8.81
C THR A 383 5.72 12.81 -10.09
N LYS A 384 5.48 13.84 -10.93
CA LYS A 384 4.85 13.69 -12.26
C LYS A 384 5.67 12.75 -13.14
N SER A 385 6.98 12.93 -13.20
CA SER A 385 7.90 12.09 -13.99
C SER A 385 7.89 10.64 -13.51
N ARG A 386 7.82 10.41 -12.19
CA ARG A 386 7.72 9.09 -11.58
C ARG A 386 6.41 8.41 -11.93
N ILE A 387 5.28 9.11 -11.80
CA ILE A 387 3.95 8.59 -12.16
C ILE A 387 3.95 8.21 -13.65
N LEU A 388 4.45 9.07 -14.53
CA LEU A 388 4.55 8.80 -15.97
C LEU A 388 5.40 7.57 -16.27
N SER A 389 6.56 7.42 -15.59
CA SER A 389 7.43 6.25 -15.78
C SER A 389 6.73 4.94 -15.39
N GLN A 390 5.97 4.93 -14.31
CA GLN A 390 5.22 3.75 -13.89
C GLN A 390 3.99 3.50 -14.80
N LEU A 391 3.33 4.56 -15.25
CA LEU A 391 2.15 4.49 -16.12
C LEU A 391 2.48 3.93 -17.51
N LYS A 392 3.70 4.17 -18.00
CA LYS A 392 4.18 3.63 -19.28
C LYS A 392 4.06 2.11 -19.42
N LYS A 393 4.09 1.37 -18.31
CA LYS A 393 3.93 -0.10 -18.30
C LYS A 393 2.52 -0.55 -18.71
N PHE A 394 1.55 0.33 -18.58
CA PHE A 394 0.12 0.05 -18.80
C PHE A 394 -0.43 0.72 -20.07
N THR A 395 0.34 1.59 -20.70
CA THR A 395 -0.14 2.39 -21.84
C THR A 395 -0.01 1.65 -23.18
N VAL A 396 -0.97 1.92 -24.04
CA VAL A 396 -0.96 1.40 -25.41
C VAL A 396 0.09 2.17 -26.22
N SER A 397 0.81 1.43 -27.10
CA SER A 397 1.79 2.03 -27.99
C SER A 397 1.16 3.11 -28.88
N GLY A 398 1.84 4.25 -29.02
CA GLY A 398 1.38 5.39 -29.83
C GLY A 398 0.57 6.43 -29.08
N ILE A 399 0.25 6.22 -27.80
CA ILE A 399 -0.43 7.22 -26.97
C ILE A 399 0.57 7.86 -26.01
N ASN A 400 0.63 9.19 -26.04
CA ASN A 400 1.49 10.00 -25.18
C ASN A 400 0.70 10.50 -23.95
N GLN A 401 1.24 10.33 -22.74
CA GLN A 401 0.63 10.82 -21.53
C GLN A 401 1.30 12.11 -21.08
N LYS A 402 0.50 13.11 -20.73
CA LYS A 402 0.94 14.41 -20.26
C LYS A 402 0.23 14.73 -18.95
N ILE A 403 1.00 14.89 -17.86
CA ILE A 403 0.43 15.34 -16.59
C ILE A 403 0.50 16.86 -16.55
N VAL A 404 -0.64 17.50 -16.36
CA VAL A 404 -0.78 18.95 -16.24
C VAL A 404 -1.32 19.32 -14.86
N ASP A 405 -0.97 20.53 -14.42
CA ASP A 405 -1.50 21.04 -13.16
C ASP A 405 -2.98 21.39 -13.27
N LEU A 406 -3.71 21.17 -12.21
CA LEU A 406 -5.13 21.52 -12.11
C LEU A 406 -5.31 23.04 -12.12
N LYS A 407 -6.26 23.52 -12.90
CA LYS A 407 -6.80 24.86 -12.76
C LYS A 407 -7.85 24.84 -11.65
N ILE A 408 -7.55 25.47 -10.51
CA ILE A 408 -8.48 25.57 -9.39
C ILE A 408 -9.35 26.81 -9.60
N LEU A 409 -10.67 26.63 -9.68
CA LEU A 409 -11.64 27.71 -9.66
C LEU A 409 -12.17 27.86 -8.24
N TYR A 410 -11.94 29.02 -7.65
CA TYR A 410 -12.50 29.36 -6.35
C TYR A 410 -13.85 30.06 -6.60
N ILE A 411 -14.90 29.53 -5.97
CA ILE A 411 -16.24 30.10 -6.01
C ILE A 411 -16.50 30.67 -4.61
N GLU A 412 -16.72 31.98 -4.55
CA GLU A 412 -17.16 32.67 -3.34
C GLU A 412 -18.67 32.87 -3.42
N LEU A 413 -19.39 32.41 -2.41
CA LEU A 413 -20.83 32.55 -2.31
C LEU A 413 -21.17 33.51 -1.18
N ASP A 414 -21.86 34.61 -1.51
CA ASP A 414 -22.47 35.49 -0.53
C ASP A 414 -23.96 35.12 -0.39
N VAL A 415 -24.31 34.56 0.76
CA VAL A 415 -25.65 34.00 1.01
C VAL A 415 -26.32 34.72 2.18
N SER A 416 -27.48 35.30 1.93
CA SER A 416 -28.31 35.86 2.99
C SER A 416 -29.42 34.89 3.34
N VAL A 417 -29.48 34.43 4.58
CA VAL A 417 -30.48 33.49 5.07
C VAL A 417 -31.47 34.17 6.00
N TYR A 418 -32.75 34.14 5.62
CA TYR A 418 -33.86 34.64 6.46
C TYR A 418 -34.43 33.47 7.26
N TYR A 419 -34.48 33.59 8.59
CA TYR A 419 -34.95 32.53 9.46
C TYR A 419 -35.90 33.04 10.56
N ASN A 420 -36.70 32.13 11.13
CA ASN A 420 -37.62 32.44 12.20
C ASN A 420 -36.97 32.11 13.55
N PHE A 421 -36.84 33.12 14.42
CA PHE A 421 -36.25 33.00 15.76
C PHE A 421 -36.96 32.00 16.67
N SER A 422 -38.21 31.64 16.42
CA SER A 422 -38.93 30.63 17.17
C SER A 422 -38.49 29.18 16.88
N GLN A 423 -37.82 28.95 15.75
CA GLN A 423 -37.41 27.61 15.30
C GLN A 423 -35.91 27.34 15.48
N ILE A 424 -35.09 28.37 15.60
CA ILE A 424 -33.63 28.26 15.71
C ILE A 424 -33.16 29.13 16.86
N SER A 425 -32.56 28.50 17.86
CA SER A 425 -32.19 29.13 19.12
C SER A 425 -30.92 29.99 19.07
N THR A 426 -30.02 29.74 18.10
CA THR A 426 -28.77 30.48 17.97
C THR A 426 -28.33 30.62 16.51
N GLU A 427 -27.70 31.76 16.21
CA GLU A 427 -27.16 32.07 14.87
C GLU A 427 -26.07 31.09 14.44
N GLU A 428 -25.24 30.60 15.37
CA GLU A 428 -24.20 29.61 15.08
C GLU A 428 -24.77 28.26 14.66
N THR A 429 -25.89 27.83 15.25
CA THR A 429 -26.57 26.59 14.86
C THR A 429 -27.14 26.68 13.45
N LEU A 430 -27.64 27.85 13.04
CA LEU A 430 -28.08 28.11 11.69
C LEU A 430 -26.92 28.08 10.70
N LYS A 431 -25.84 28.79 11.01
CA LYS A 431 -24.63 28.84 10.18
C LYS A 431 -24.05 27.44 9.93
N THR A 432 -23.97 26.62 10.97
CA THR A 432 -23.50 25.23 10.85
C THR A 432 -24.44 24.39 9.97
N LYS A 433 -25.74 24.57 10.07
CA LYS A 433 -26.72 23.86 9.21
C LYS A 433 -26.62 24.27 7.76
N VAL A 434 -26.42 25.55 7.47
CA VAL A 434 -26.28 26.08 6.09
C VAL A 434 -24.97 25.66 5.46
N ILE A 435 -23.89 25.56 6.25
CA ILE A 435 -22.58 25.10 5.74
C ILE A 435 -22.58 23.59 5.42
N ASN A 436 -23.38 22.81 6.16
CA ASN A 436 -23.43 21.35 6.03
C ASN A 436 -24.56 20.84 5.10
N SER A 437 -25.37 21.72 4.55
CA SER A 437 -26.43 21.40 3.57
C SER A 437 -25.95 21.60 2.14
#